data_00b29973ea62721322714f336b0c9559
#
_entry.id   00b29973ea62721322714f336b0c9559
#
_cell.length_a   1.000
_cell.length_b   1.000
_cell.length_c   1.000
_cell.angle_alpha   90.00
_cell.angle_beta   90.00
_cell.angle_gamma   90.00
#
_symmetry.space_group_name_H-M   'P 1'
#
loop_
_entity.id
_entity.type
_entity.pdbx_description
1 polymer ?
#
loop_
_entity_poly.entity_id
_entity_poly.type
_entity_poly.pdbx_seq_one_letter_code
_entity_poly.pdbx_strand_id
1 'polypeptide(L)'
;MAKRGLLLAIAVAALAAGSALAQYPILDRIADKVVKKYQGATCEQLWQERAEGASKPKSEEEMRLVKFLREDPQARAEFFRKVSDPIVTKMFDCGMIP
;
A
#
# COMPACT_ATOMS: atom_id res chain seq x y z
N MET A 1 10.87 36.54 17.32
CA MET A 1 11.19 35.16 17.74
C MET A 1 9.99 34.21 17.66
N ALA A 2 8.80 34.66 18.04
CA ALA A 2 7.57 33.86 17.88
C ALA A 2 7.31 33.46 16.44
N LYS A 3 7.63 34.31 15.46
CA LYS A 3 7.46 34.02 14.04
C LYS A 3 8.34 32.85 13.56
N ARG A 4 9.56 32.71 14.07
CA ARG A 4 10.45 31.61 13.72
C ARG A 4 9.93 30.26 14.24
N GLY A 5 9.40 30.25 15.47
CA GLY A 5 8.80 29.05 16.06
C GLY A 5 7.60 28.58 15.30
N LEU A 6 6.73 29.49 14.84
CA LEU A 6 5.57 29.17 14.03
C LEU A 6 5.96 28.57 12.68
N LEU A 7 6.96 29.13 12.01
CA LEU A 7 7.43 28.61 10.72
C LEU A 7 8.00 27.20 10.84
N LEU A 8 8.76 26.94 11.90
CA LEU A 8 9.32 25.60 12.16
C LEU A 8 8.22 24.60 12.46
N ALA A 9 7.21 24.98 13.24
CA ALA A 9 6.06 24.12 13.54
C ALA A 9 5.28 23.76 12.27
N ILE A 10 5.07 24.72 11.39
CA ILE A 10 4.38 24.49 10.10
C ILE A 10 5.20 23.53 9.23
N ALA A 11 6.50 23.69 9.16
CA ALA A 11 7.38 22.82 8.39
C ALA A 11 7.33 21.37 8.88
N VAL A 12 7.35 21.16 10.20
CA VAL A 12 7.25 19.83 10.81
C VAL A 12 5.87 19.21 10.49
N ALA A 13 4.81 19.99 10.61
CA ALA A 13 3.47 19.51 10.29
C ALA A 13 3.34 19.11 8.82
N ALA A 14 3.93 19.88 7.91
CA ALA A 14 3.91 19.57 6.48
C ALA A 14 4.66 18.27 6.17
N LEU A 15 5.80 18.04 6.80
CA LEU A 15 6.56 16.80 6.66
C LEU A 15 5.77 15.59 7.19
N ALA A 16 5.13 15.74 8.34
CA ALA A 16 4.30 14.69 8.92
C ALA A 16 3.10 14.36 8.03
N ALA A 17 2.46 15.38 7.45
CA ALA A 17 1.33 15.18 6.54
C ALA A 17 1.74 14.50 5.24
N GLY A 18 2.97 14.75 4.72
CA GLY A 18 3.46 14.13 3.51
C GLY A 18 3.88 12.67 3.65
N SER A 19 3.97 12.15 4.88
CA SER A 19 4.46 10.80 5.16
C SER A 19 3.50 10.04 6.06
N ALA A 20 2.21 9.95 5.66
CA ALA A 20 1.17 9.34 6.47
C ALA A 20 1.48 7.88 6.83
N LEU A 21 2.07 7.10 5.91
CA LEU A 21 2.46 5.71 6.18
C LEU A 21 3.67 5.60 7.11
N ALA A 22 4.39 6.68 7.37
CA ALA A 22 5.49 6.65 8.34
C ALA A 22 5.02 6.32 9.75
N GLN A 23 3.73 6.53 10.06
CA GLN A 23 3.13 6.12 11.33
C GLN A 23 2.96 4.61 11.43
N TYR A 24 3.05 3.90 10.32
CA TYR A 24 2.88 2.45 10.23
C TYR A 24 4.08 1.85 9.49
N PRO A 25 5.28 1.79 10.12
CA PRO A 25 6.49 1.39 9.41
C PRO A 25 6.44 -0.03 8.83
N ILE A 26 5.78 -0.96 9.51
CA ILE A 26 5.62 -2.32 9.00
C ILE A 26 4.69 -2.32 7.79
N LEU A 27 3.60 -1.58 7.87
CA LEU A 27 2.63 -1.45 6.79
C LEU A 27 3.27 -0.81 5.55
N ASP A 28 4.12 0.20 5.75
CA ASP A 28 4.84 0.85 4.68
C ASP A 28 5.77 -0.12 3.94
N ARG A 29 6.49 -0.97 4.67
CA ARG A 29 7.34 -2.00 4.08
C ARG A 29 6.55 -3.02 3.28
N ILE A 30 5.40 -3.44 3.80
CA ILE A 30 4.52 -4.38 3.10
C ILE A 30 4.00 -3.73 1.82
N ALA A 31 3.59 -2.47 1.89
CA ALA A 31 3.15 -1.73 0.71
C ALA A 31 4.24 -1.65 -0.36
N ASP A 32 5.49 -1.38 0.03
CA ASP A 32 6.62 -1.37 -0.90
C ASP A 32 6.82 -2.72 -1.56
N LYS A 33 6.70 -3.82 -0.82
CA LYS A 33 6.81 -5.17 -1.38
C LYS A 33 5.71 -5.45 -2.38
N VAL A 34 4.48 -5.03 -2.08
CA VAL A 34 3.34 -5.19 -2.99
C VAL A 34 3.57 -4.42 -4.27
N VAL A 35 3.99 -3.15 -4.17
CA VAL A 35 4.28 -2.33 -5.33
C VAL A 35 5.35 -2.97 -6.22
N LYS A 36 6.46 -3.39 -5.63
CA LYS A 36 7.56 -4.03 -6.35
C LYS A 36 7.13 -5.33 -7.01
N LYS A 37 6.31 -6.12 -6.34
CA LYS A 37 5.78 -7.37 -6.88
C LYS A 37 4.98 -7.10 -8.16
N TYR A 38 4.05 -6.16 -8.12
CA TYR A 38 3.22 -5.85 -9.29
C TYR A 38 4.01 -5.19 -10.42
N GLN A 39 4.97 -4.34 -10.10
CA GLN A 39 5.81 -3.71 -11.12
C GLN A 39 6.72 -4.73 -11.82
N GLY A 40 7.21 -5.73 -11.11
CA GLY A 40 8.12 -6.75 -11.64
C GLY A 40 7.44 -8.01 -12.16
N ALA A 41 6.15 -8.20 -11.90
CA ALA A 41 5.43 -9.40 -12.33
C ALA A 41 5.11 -9.36 -13.81
N THR A 42 5.14 -10.54 -14.46
CA THR A 42 4.63 -10.68 -15.82
C THR A 42 3.12 -10.85 -15.79
N CYS A 43 2.46 -10.54 -16.90
CA CYS A 43 1.01 -10.78 -17.00
C CYS A 43 0.67 -12.26 -16.80
N GLU A 44 1.49 -13.14 -17.33
CA GLU A 44 1.33 -14.58 -17.18
C GLU A 44 1.36 -15.01 -15.71
N GLN A 45 2.31 -14.50 -14.95
CA GLN A 45 2.40 -14.78 -13.51
C GLN A 45 1.15 -14.30 -12.77
N LEU A 46 0.64 -13.12 -13.11
CA LEU A 46 -0.55 -12.58 -12.46
C LEU A 46 -1.79 -13.39 -12.80
N TRP A 47 -1.94 -13.83 -14.06
CA TRP A 47 -3.04 -14.71 -14.45
C TRP A 47 -3.00 -16.04 -13.71
N GLN A 48 -1.79 -16.61 -13.56
CA GLN A 48 -1.60 -17.85 -12.84
C GLN A 48 -1.95 -17.71 -11.36
N GLU A 49 -1.49 -16.65 -10.71
CA GLU A 49 -1.82 -16.36 -9.31
C GLU A 49 -3.33 -16.20 -9.11
N ARG A 50 -4.00 -15.55 -10.04
CA ARG A 50 -5.45 -15.37 -9.98
C ARG A 50 -6.18 -16.70 -10.08
N ALA A 51 -5.73 -17.59 -10.97
CA ALA A 51 -6.30 -18.91 -11.12
C ALA A 51 -6.11 -19.77 -9.87
N GLU A 52 -4.95 -19.66 -9.21
CA GLU A 52 -4.63 -20.41 -8.00
C GLU A 52 -5.21 -19.79 -6.73
N GLY A 53 -5.49 -18.49 -6.75
CA GLY A 53 -5.86 -17.72 -5.56
C GLY A 53 -7.10 -18.22 -4.83
N ALA A 54 -8.06 -18.80 -5.55
CA ALA A 54 -9.27 -19.34 -4.95
C ALA A 54 -9.04 -20.64 -4.17
N SER A 55 -8.01 -21.41 -4.55
CA SER A 55 -7.69 -22.70 -3.92
C SER A 55 -6.52 -22.65 -2.96
N LYS A 56 -5.73 -21.58 -3.01
CA LYS A 56 -4.55 -21.43 -2.17
C LYS A 56 -4.90 -20.71 -0.86
N PRO A 57 -4.67 -21.31 0.31
CA PRO A 57 -4.94 -20.63 1.57
C PRO A 57 -4.02 -19.43 1.74
N LYS A 58 -4.55 -18.36 2.32
CA LYS A 58 -3.76 -17.17 2.65
C LYS A 58 -2.76 -17.51 3.74
N SER A 59 -1.56 -16.94 3.64
CA SER A 59 -0.56 -17.07 4.70
C SER A 59 -1.06 -16.39 5.97
N GLU A 60 -0.48 -16.78 7.11
CA GLU A 60 -0.80 -16.18 8.39
C GLU A 60 -0.51 -14.68 8.39
N GLU A 61 0.58 -14.27 7.74
CA GLU A 61 0.95 -12.87 7.58
C GLU A 61 -0.10 -12.09 6.79
N GLU A 62 -0.59 -12.67 5.69
CA GLU A 62 -1.65 -12.03 4.89
C GLU A 62 -2.95 -11.89 5.68
N MET A 63 -3.31 -12.90 6.46
CA MET A 63 -4.51 -12.85 7.30
C MET A 63 -4.42 -11.76 8.37
N ARG A 64 -3.26 -11.61 8.99
CA ARG A 64 -3.01 -10.56 9.97
C ARG A 64 -3.10 -9.17 9.34
N LEU A 65 -2.53 -9.02 8.16
CA LEU A 65 -2.59 -7.77 7.42
C LEU A 65 -4.03 -7.39 7.08
N VAL A 66 -4.80 -8.32 6.53
CA VAL A 66 -6.20 -8.09 6.17
C VAL A 66 -7.01 -7.71 7.41
N LYS A 67 -6.82 -8.42 8.52
CA LYS A 67 -7.50 -8.12 9.78
C LYS A 67 -7.17 -6.71 10.26
N PHE A 68 -5.90 -6.35 10.27
CA PHE A 68 -5.46 -5.02 10.68
C PHE A 68 -6.08 -3.92 9.82
N LEU A 69 -6.08 -4.11 8.50
CA LEU A 69 -6.65 -3.13 7.58
C LEU A 69 -8.17 -3.02 7.71
N ARG A 70 -8.86 -4.07 8.10
CA ARG A 70 -10.30 -4.03 8.38
C ARG A 70 -10.61 -3.26 9.65
N GLU A 71 -9.76 -3.38 10.65
CA GLU A 71 -9.97 -2.75 11.96
C GLU A 71 -9.54 -1.28 12.00
N ASP A 72 -8.63 -0.87 11.12
CA ASP A 72 -8.10 0.49 11.08
C ASP A 72 -8.40 1.13 9.71
N PRO A 73 -9.49 1.90 9.58
CA PRO A 73 -9.85 2.54 8.31
C PRO A 73 -8.82 3.52 7.80
N GLN A 74 -8.10 4.21 8.69
CA GLN A 74 -7.08 5.18 8.30
C GLN A 74 -5.87 4.47 7.70
N ALA A 75 -5.40 3.41 8.36
CA ALA A 75 -4.29 2.60 7.85
C ALA A 75 -4.65 1.98 6.49
N ARG A 76 -5.88 1.49 6.35
CA ARG A 76 -6.37 0.93 5.09
C ARG A 76 -6.36 1.96 3.96
N ALA A 77 -6.84 3.16 4.23
CA ALA A 77 -6.87 4.24 3.23
C ALA A 77 -5.46 4.60 2.76
N GLU A 78 -4.53 4.73 3.69
CA GLU A 78 -3.13 5.06 3.37
C GLU A 78 -2.44 3.93 2.61
N PHE A 79 -2.70 2.69 3.00
CA PHE A 79 -2.17 1.51 2.30
C PHE A 79 -2.69 1.46 0.86
N PHE A 80 -4.00 1.58 0.67
CA PHE A 80 -4.60 1.57 -0.66
C PHE A 80 -4.12 2.71 -1.53
N ARG A 81 -3.91 3.87 -0.95
CA ARG A 81 -3.40 5.04 -1.67
C ARG A 81 -2.03 4.76 -2.29
N LYS A 82 -1.20 4.01 -1.58
CA LYS A 82 0.15 3.66 -2.05
C LYS A 82 0.15 2.53 -3.07
N VAL A 83 -0.66 1.49 -2.86
CA VAL A 83 -0.59 0.27 -3.68
C VAL A 83 -1.57 0.25 -4.86
N SER A 84 -2.64 1.05 -4.82
CA SER A 84 -3.70 0.94 -5.82
C SER A 84 -3.23 1.33 -7.22
N ASP A 85 -2.52 2.41 -7.38
CA ASP A 85 -2.09 2.86 -8.70
C ASP A 85 -1.18 1.83 -9.40
N PRO A 86 -0.10 1.33 -8.78
CA PRO A 86 0.70 0.27 -9.39
C PRO A 86 -0.08 -1.01 -9.70
N ILE A 87 -0.96 -1.42 -8.80
CA ILE A 87 -1.78 -2.62 -9.00
C ILE A 87 -2.74 -2.44 -10.17
N VAL A 88 -3.51 -1.35 -10.15
CA VAL A 88 -4.51 -1.07 -11.19
C VAL A 88 -3.84 -0.89 -12.54
N THR A 89 -2.73 -0.19 -12.60
CA THR A 89 -1.97 0.00 -13.84
C THR A 89 -1.52 -1.33 -14.43
N LYS A 90 -0.95 -2.19 -13.62
CA LYS A 90 -0.51 -3.52 -14.07
C LYS A 90 -1.68 -4.38 -14.52
N MET A 91 -2.75 -4.39 -13.77
CA MET A 91 -3.95 -5.16 -14.12
C MET A 91 -4.57 -4.67 -15.42
N PHE A 92 -4.60 -3.36 -15.62
CA PHE A 92 -5.07 -2.78 -16.87
C PHE A 92 -4.18 -3.19 -18.05
N ASP A 93 -2.86 -3.06 -17.88
CA ASP A 93 -1.89 -3.45 -18.92
C ASP A 93 -1.99 -4.93 -19.29
N CYS A 94 -2.32 -5.78 -18.33
CA CYS A 94 -2.47 -7.20 -18.53
C CYS A 94 -3.88 -7.62 -18.99
N GLY A 95 -4.78 -6.66 -19.21
CA GLY A 95 -6.14 -6.96 -19.65
C GLY A 95 -7.02 -7.62 -18.60
N MET A 96 -6.70 -7.47 -17.33
CA MET A 96 -7.45 -8.06 -16.21
C MET A 96 -8.66 -7.22 -15.81
N ILE A 97 -8.67 -5.94 -16.17
CA ILE A 97 -9.79 -5.02 -15.97
C ILE A 97 -10.07 -4.31 -17.27
N PRO A 98 -11.36 -4.02 -17.53
CA PRO A 98 -11.76 -3.33 -18.77
C PRO A 98 -11.26 -1.91 -18.84
#